data_e1364fe5d8175011a292483182fb0080
#
_entry.id   e1364fe5d8175011a292483182fb0080
#
_cell.length_a   1.000
_cell.length_b   1.000
_cell.length_c   1.000
_cell.angle_alpha   90.00
_cell.angle_beta   90.00
_cell.angle_gamma   90.00
#
_symmetry.space_group_name_H-M   'P 1'
#
loop_
_entity.id
_entity.type
_entity.pdbx_description
1 polymer ?
#
loop_
_entity_poly.entity_id
_entity_poly.type
_entity_poly.pdbx_seq_one_letter_code
_entity_poly.pdbx_strand_id
1 'polypeptide(L)'
;MEQLLHYIWKHKLFSLSQLVTTEGKNVEIIDQGRHNTDAGPDFFNAKIRIAGTEWVGNVEIHCKASEWFLHHHDTDERYDNVILHVCGEIDDIATTSKGRQIEQTILPIPAPIEACYQELMAPHNSPAPCYLHAANMPKIKQRAWLSALQTERLERKTKAIFERLDKCNKSWEQVFFVTLARNFGFGINNNAFEEWAFNVPLHVIDHHRDDLLQVEALFLGLAGLLDEGQMNDEQSQRVANDAYFIRLKQEYNYLSHKFSLSCMRASHWKFLRLRPQNFPHLRIAQLASLYHLRQIGLRSMLESKDIASIQKLFCFETSSYWQHHHTFGTPSQKGSKQLSKGSIELITINTIVPLLFAYGKYSNKGEWCNTALDLWEQLEPEQNHIVTQWKKSGFCIESAADTQALIQLHNEYCATKDCLRCRFGFDFLRSCAATNNK
;
A
#
# COMPACT_ATOMS: atom_id res chain seq x y z
N MET A 1 -2.63 6.19 -25.44
CA MET A 1 -1.62 6.86 -26.31
C MET A 1 -1.34 8.29 -25.83
N GLU A 2 -2.35 9.07 -25.51
CA GLU A 2 -2.25 10.45 -25.01
C GLU A 2 -1.28 10.59 -23.82
N GLN A 3 -1.38 9.76 -22.79
CA GLN A 3 -0.43 9.75 -21.69
C GLN A 3 1.04 9.60 -22.12
N LEU A 4 1.30 8.86 -23.21
CA LEU A 4 2.64 8.75 -23.77
C LEU A 4 3.07 10.06 -24.46
N LEU A 5 2.16 10.77 -25.13
CA LEU A 5 2.43 12.10 -25.69
C LEU A 5 2.76 13.10 -24.57
N HIS A 6 1.95 13.15 -23.49
CA HIS A 6 2.25 13.97 -22.31
C HIS A 6 3.63 13.65 -21.72
N TYR A 7 3.96 12.36 -21.62
CA TYR A 7 5.25 11.91 -21.12
C TYR A 7 6.41 12.34 -22.00
N ILE A 8 6.28 12.17 -23.32
CA ILE A 8 7.29 12.56 -24.31
C ILE A 8 7.49 14.09 -24.28
N TRP A 9 6.42 14.86 -24.23
CA TRP A 9 6.46 16.32 -24.11
C TRP A 9 7.15 16.77 -22.82
N LYS A 10 6.68 16.27 -21.69
CA LYS A 10 7.19 16.59 -20.33
C LYS A 10 8.70 16.35 -20.21
N HIS A 11 9.21 15.29 -20.81
CA HIS A 11 10.60 14.86 -20.68
C HIS A 11 11.46 15.23 -21.90
N LYS A 12 10.91 15.96 -22.87
CA LYS A 12 11.59 16.35 -24.10
C LYS A 12 12.25 15.16 -24.82
N LEU A 13 11.53 14.04 -24.96
CA LEU A 13 12.03 12.81 -25.58
C LEU A 13 11.81 12.78 -27.10
N PHE A 14 11.90 13.92 -27.74
CA PHE A 14 11.76 14.13 -29.19
C PHE A 14 12.87 15.05 -29.71
N SER A 15 13.10 15.03 -31.01
CA SER A 15 14.09 15.93 -31.63
C SER A 15 13.54 17.36 -31.66
N LEU A 16 14.17 18.27 -30.91
CA LEU A 16 13.76 19.69 -30.85
C LEU A 16 13.86 20.42 -32.20
N SER A 17 14.69 19.94 -33.11
CA SER A 17 14.88 20.52 -34.44
C SER A 17 13.82 20.15 -35.47
N GLN A 18 12.84 19.33 -35.14
CA GLN A 18 11.85 18.77 -36.06
C GLN A 18 10.43 19.28 -35.86
N LEU A 19 10.18 20.14 -34.88
CA LEU A 19 8.84 20.64 -34.63
C LEU A 19 8.55 21.84 -35.55
N VAL A 20 7.48 21.67 -36.34
CA VAL A 20 6.92 22.72 -37.20
C VAL A 20 5.40 22.76 -36.99
N THR A 21 4.81 23.98 -37.11
CA THR A 21 3.35 24.11 -37.10
C THR A 21 2.75 23.60 -38.43
N THR A 22 1.42 23.45 -38.46
CA THR A 22 0.68 23.14 -39.70
C THR A 22 0.95 24.13 -40.84
N GLU A 23 1.33 25.37 -40.50
CA GLU A 23 1.69 26.43 -41.48
C GLU A 23 3.18 26.40 -41.84
N GLY A 24 3.96 25.42 -41.38
CA GLY A 24 5.38 25.29 -41.66
C GLY A 24 6.29 26.23 -40.84
N LYS A 25 5.75 26.88 -39.81
CA LYS A 25 6.53 27.72 -38.90
C LYS A 25 7.36 26.88 -37.96
N ASN A 26 8.66 27.20 -37.79
CA ASN A 26 9.53 26.51 -36.87
C ASN A 26 9.09 26.75 -35.40
N VAL A 27 9.07 25.66 -34.59
CA VAL A 27 8.67 25.66 -33.17
C VAL A 27 9.86 25.25 -32.32
N GLU A 28 10.31 26.15 -31.44
CA GLU A 28 11.38 25.90 -30.48
C GLU A 28 10.80 25.92 -29.05
N ILE A 29 10.97 24.80 -28.29
CA ILE A 29 10.49 24.69 -26.92
C ILE A 29 11.57 25.16 -25.95
N ILE A 30 11.39 26.37 -25.43
CA ILE A 30 12.27 26.97 -24.40
C ILE A 30 11.97 26.33 -23.06
N ASP A 31 10.68 26.34 -22.67
CA ASP A 31 10.15 25.68 -21.48
C ASP A 31 8.83 24.95 -21.84
N GLN A 32 8.70 23.68 -21.50
CA GLN A 32 7.49 22.87 -21.78
C GLN A 32 6.29 23.24 -20.92
N GLY A 33 6.48 24.07 -19.89
CA GLY A 33 5.46 24.41 -18.92
C GLY A 33 5.35 23.44 -17.76
N ARG A 34 4.51 23.81 -16.78
CA ARG A 34 4.21 23.01 -15.61
C ARG A 34 3.04 22.07 -15.91
N HIS A 35 3.27 20.78 -15.82
CA HIS A 35 2.23 19.76 -16.02
C HIS A 35 1.10 19.94 -15.01
N ASN A 36 -0.13 19.97 -15.51
CA ASN A 36 -1.37 20.03 -14.77
C ASN A 36 -1.97 18.62 -14.65
N THR A 37 -2.58 18.33 -13.51
CA THR A 37 -3.32 17.08 -13.23
C THR A 37 -4.77 17.36 -12.83
N ASP A 38 -5.15 18.63 -12.84
CA ASP A 38 -6.50 19.11 -12.53
C ASP A 38 -7.21 19.60 -13.79
N ALA A 39 -8.39 20.19 -13.66
CA ALA A 39 -9.14 20.75 -14.78
C ALA A 39 -8.41 21.94 -15.43
N GLY A 40 -8.45 22.03 -16.75
CA GLY A 40 -7.80 23.05 -17.58
C GLY A 40 -6.66 22.48 -18.42
N PRO A 41 -5.91 23.33 -19.13
CA PRO A 41 -4.84 22.90 -20.05
C PRO A 41 -3.78 22.02 -19.40
N ASP A 42 -3.22 21.07 -20.15
CA ASP A 42 -2.27 20.05 -19.69
C ASP A 42 -0.96 20.61 -19.15
N PHE A 43 -0.49 21.72 -19.72
CA PHE A 43 0.74 22.36 -19.28
C PHE A 43 0.54 23.88 -19.18
N PHE A 44 0.79 24.44 -18.00
CA PHE A 44 0.69 25.87 -17.73
C PHE A 44 2.02 26.60 -17.94
N ASN A 45 1.94 27.84 -18.43
CA ASN A 45 3.06 28.78 -18.55
C ASN A 45 4.25 28.22 -19.35
N ALA A 46 3.98 27.50 -20.41
CA ALA A 46 5.02 27.11 -21.36
C ALA A 46 5.63 28.35 -22.04
N LYS A 47 6.93 28.28 -22.39
CA LYS A 47 7.62 29.27 -23.21
C LYS A 47 8.03 28.66 -24.53
N ILE A 48 7.47 29.12 -25.62
CA ILE A 48 7.64 28.55 -26.94
C ILE A 48 7.98 29.66 -27.92
N ARG A 49 8.97 29.47 -28.79
CA ARG A 49 9.28 30.40 -29.87
C ARG A 49 8.73 29.83 -31.19
N ILE A 50 7.81 30.55 -31.82
CA ILE A 50 7.18 30.20 -33.08
C ILE A 50 7.56 31.24 -34.12
N ALA A 51 8.17 30.88 -35.24
CA ALA A 51 8.66 31.77 -36.29
C ALA A 51 9.50 32.94 -35.74
N GLY A 52 10.33 32.70 -34.70
CA GLY A 52 11.19 33.69 -34.06
C GLY A 52 10.54 34.53 -32.98
N THR A 53 9.21 34.49 -32.82
CA THR A 53 8.46 35.22 -31.77
C THR A 53 8.29 34.32 -30.54
N GLU A 54 8.65 34.84 -29.36
CA GLU A 54 8.47 34.14 -28.09
C GLU A 54 7.05 34.32 -27.55
N TRP A 55 6.40 33.20 -27.23
CA TRP A 55 5.06 33.13 -26.65
C TRP A 55 5.13 32.50 -25.26
N VAL A 56 4.33 33.03 -24.34
CA VAL A 56 4.14 32.49 -23.01
C VAL A 56 2.64 32.18 -22.83
N GLY A 57 2.31 30.92 -22.54
CA GLY A 57 0.91 30.50 -22.38
C GLY A 57 0.82 29.04 -22.07
N ASN A 58 -0.33 28.45 -22.33
CA ASN A 58 -0.61 27.03 -22.01
C ASN A 58 -0.44 26.14 -23.24
N VAL A 59 -0.22 24.86 -23.00
CA VAL A 59 -0.16 23.84 -24.03
C VAL A 59 -1.20 22.78 -23.71
N GLU A 60 -1.92 22.34 -24.74
CA GLU A 60 -2.85 21.21 -24.70
C GLU A 60 -2.34 20.11 -25.62
N ILE A 61 -2.56 18.84 -25.22
CA ILE A 61 -2.04 17.67 -25.94
C ILE A 61 -3.18 16.66 -26.16
N HIS A 62 -3.39 16.25 -27.43
CA HIS A 62 -4.35 15.24 -27.80
C HIS A 62 -3.77 14.20 -28.74
N CYS A 63 -4.38 13.00 -28.82
CA CYS A 63 -4.03 12.05 -29.86
C CYS A 63 -4.43 12.57 -31.24
N LYS A 64 -5.61 13.17 -31.37
CA LYS A 64 -6.13 13.79 -32.58
C LYS A 64 -6.56 15.22 -32.33
N ALA A 65 -6.38 16.10 -33.31
CA ALA A 65 -6.77 17.49 -33.18
C ALA A 65 -8.29 17.68 -32.99
N SER A 66 -9.11 16.82 -33.57
CA SER A 66 -10.57 16.80 -33.39
C SER A 66 -11.05 16.57 -31.96
N GLU A 67 -10.22 15.98 -31.09
CA GLU A 67 -10.51 15.79 -29.65
C GLU A 67 -10.68 17.14 -28.94
N TRP A 68 -10.10 18.22 -29.46
CA TRP A 68 -10.31 19.58 -28.97
C TRP A 68 -11.81 19.94 -28.88
N PHE A 69 -12.56 19.64 -29.94
CA PHE A 69 -14.01 19.90 -29.98
C PHE A 69 -14.80 18.84 -29.22
N LEU A 70 -14.34 17.58 -29.20
CA LEU A 70 -14.97 16.50 -28.43
C LEU A 70 -14.97 16.80 -26.93
N HIS A 71 -13.91 17.46 -26.45
CA HIS A 71 -13.77 17.88 -25.05
C HIS A 71 -14.33 19.29 -24.78
N HIS A 72 -14.95 19.94 -25.79
CA HIS A 72 -15.55 21.28 -25.68
C HIS A 72 -14.58 22.40 -25.31
N HIS A 73 -13.30 22.28 -25.69
CA HIS A 73 -12.31 23.30 -25.41
C HIS A 73 -12.50 24.58 -26.23
N ASP A 74 -13.19 24.50 -27.36
CA ASP A 74 -13.62 25.59 -28.21
C ASP A 74 -14.67 26.53 -27.57
N THR A 75 -15.29 26.10 -26.46
CA THR A 75 -16.30 26.87 -25.72
C THR A 75 -15.88 27.21 -24.31
N ASP A 76 -14.72 26.72 -23.84
CA ASP A 76 -14.22 26.90 -22.47
C ASP A 76 -13.13 27.96 -22.42
N GLU A 77 -13.43 29.12 -21.77
CA GLU A 77 -12.50 30.25 -21.61
C GLU A 77 -11.17 29.88 -20.93
N ARG A 78 -11.10 28.77 -20.18
CA ARG A 78 -9.85 28.30 -19.54
C ARG A 78 -8.77 27.96 -20.58
N TYR A 79 -9.19 27.60 -21.81
CA TYR A 79 -8.32 27.24 -22.93
C TYR A 79 -7.98 28.40 -23.86
N ASP A 80 -8.51 29.60 -23.63
CA ASP A 80 -8.24 30.77 -24.44
C ASP A 80 -6.77 31.22 -24.45
N ASN A 81 -6.02 30.84 -23.40
CA ASN A 81 -4.58 31.10 -23.27
C ASN A 81 -3.69 29.96 -23.79
N VAL A 82 -4.26 28.99 -24.50
CA VAL A 82 -3.48 27.95 -25.19
C VAL A 82 -2.78 28.60 -26.38
N ILE A 83 -1.44 28.48 -26.40
CA ILE A 83 -0.56 29.02 -27.44
C ILE A 83 -0.12 27.95 -28.46
N LEU A 84 -0.15 26.70 -28.06
CA LEU A 84 0.19 25.56 -28.90
C LEU A 84 -0.67 24.36 -28.57
N HIS A 85 -1.33 23.79 -29.57
CA HIS A 85 -2.02 22.51 -29.50
C HIS A 85 -1.11 21.43 -30.10
N VAL A 86 -0.69 20.49 -29.29
CA VAL A 86 0.25 19.41 -29.65
C VAL A 86 -0.54 18.14 -29.92
N CYS A 87 -0.39 17.57 -31.12
CA CYS A 87 -1.20 16.42 -31.54
C CYS A 87 -0.35 15.24 -31.97
N GLY A 88 -0.88 14.04 -31.86
CA GLY A 88 -0.37 12.86 -32.55
C GLY A 88 -0.74 12.86 -34.04
N GLU A 89 -1.93 13.35 -34.35
CA GLU A 89 -2.46 13.49 -35.72
C GLU A 89 -3.28 14.78 -35.79
N ILE A 90 -3.12 15.55 -36.89
CA ILE A 90 -3.89 16.77 -37.11
C ILE A 90 -4.96 16.48 -38.18
N ASP A 91 -6.17 16.31 -37.73
CA ASP A 91 -7.36 16.05 -38.51
C ASP A 91 -8.41 17.19 -38.49
N ASP A 92 -8.18 18.23 -37.64
CA ASP A 92 -9.03 19.40 -37.52
C ASP A 92 -8.21 20.62 -37.06
N ILE A 93 -8.80 21.83 -37.15
CA ILE A 93 -8.15 23.10 -36.78
C ILE A 93 -8.76 23.63 -35.48
N ALA A 94 -7.98 23.61 -34.38
CA ALA A 94 -8.43 24.06 -33.08
C ALA A 94 -8.60 25.58 -33.01
N THR A 95 -9.70 25.99 -32.36
CA THR A 95 -10.00 27.44 -32.12
C THR A 95 -10.36 27.67 -30.66
N THR A 96 -10.04 28.86 -30.16
CA THR A 96 -10.46 29.33 -28.82
C THR A 96 -11.94 29.72 -28.79
N SER A 97 -12.50 29.93 -27.58
CA SER A 97 -13.88 30.41 -27.40
C SER A 97 -14.19 31.72 -28.13
N LYS A 98 -13.16 32.49 -28.45
CA LYS A 98 -13.24 33.76 -29.22
C LYS A 98 -12.97 33.62 -30.72
N GLY A 99 -12.88 32.37 -31.19
CA GLY A 99 -12.66 32.06 -32.62
C GLY A 99 -11.20 32.31 -33.10
N ARG A 100 -10.23 32.54 -32.20
CA ARG A 100 -8.82 32.63 -32.57
C ARG A 100 -8.29 31.20 -32.87
N GLN A 101 -7.73 31.03 -34.06
CA GLN A 101 -7.06 29.79 -34.42
C GLN A 101 -5.81 29.58 -33.54
N ILE A 102 -5.59 28.34 -33.08
CA ILE A 102 -4.44 27.97 -32.26
C ILE A 102 -3.39 27.33 -33.15
N GLU A 103 -2.13 27.70 -32.95
CA GLU A 103 -1.01 27.01 -33.61
C GLU A 103 -0.97 25.55 -33.23
N GLN A 104 -0.83 24.66 -34.21
CA GLN A 104 -0.82 23.21 -34.01
C GLN A 104 0.47 22.58 -34.51
N THR A 105 0.95 21.57 -33.81
CA THR A 105 2.13 20.79 -34.22
C THR A 105 1.93 19.32 -33.97
N ILE A 106 2.52 18.47 -34.84
CA ILE A 106 2.60 17.02 -34.59
C ILE A 106 3.80 16.76 -33.69
N LEU A 107 3.55 16.03 -32.59
CA LEU A 107 4.61 15.52 -31.73
C LEU A 107 5.03 14.12 -32.21
N PRO A 108 6.22 13.99 -32.79
CA PRO A 108 6.69 12.70 -33.24
C PRO A 108 7.00 11.79 -32.04
N ILE A 109 6.38 10.62 -32.01
CA ILE A 109 6.72 9.56 -31.05
C ILE A 109 7.90 8.79 -31.65
N PRO A 110 9.09 8.79 -31.01
CA PRO A 110 10.18 7.95 -31.50
C PRO A 110 9.81 6.47 -31.47
N ALA A 111 9.89 5.80 -32.61
CA ALA A 111 9.48 4.39 -32.75
C ALA A 111 10.07 3.43 -31.71
N PRO A 112 11.35 3.59 -31.24
CA PRO A 112 11.89 2.77 -30.17
C PRO A 112 11.19 3.00 -28.82
N ILE A 113 10.81 4.23 -28.51
CA ILE A 113 10.08 4.55 -27.26
C ILE A 113 8.70 3.93 -27.31
N GLU A 114 8.00 4.04 -28.45
CA GLU A 114 6.70 3.46 -28.63
C GLU A 114 6.73 1.93 -28.49
N ALA A 115 7.67 1.26 -29.14
CA ALA A 115 7.85 -0.18 -29.04
C ALA A 115 8.12 -0.63 -27.59
N CYS A 116 9.04 0.04 -26.87
CA CYS A 116 9.33 -0.25 -25.47
C CYS A 116 8.13 0.05 -24.55
N TYR A 117 7.35 1.08 -24.84
CA TYR A 117 6.15 1.38 -24.08
C TYR A 117 5.08 0.31 -24.28
N GLN A 118 4.85 -0.13 -25.52
CA GLN A 118 3.95 -1.25 -25.81
C GLN A 118 4.39 -2.54 -25.12
N GLU A 119 5.71 -2.81 -25.09
CA GLU A 119 6.26 -3.93 -24.34
C GLU A 119 5.94 -3.82 -22.83
N LEU A 120 6.14 -2.65 -22.21
CA LEU A 120 5.79 -2.44 -20.80
C LEU A 120 4.30 -2.64 -20.50
N MET A 121 3.42 -2.27 -21.45
CA MET A 121 1.96 -2.39 -21.31
C MET A 121 1.45 -3.80 -21.59
N ALA A 122 2.21 -4.65 -22.27
CA ALA A 122 1.82 -6.01 -22.58
C ALA A 122 1.57 -6.85 -21.30
N PRO A 123 0.68 -7.87 -21.35
CA PRO A 123 0.56 -8.85 -20.29
C PRO A 123 1.85 -9.69 -20.22
N HIS A 124 2.46 -9.80 -19.03
CA HIS A 124 3.68 -10.58 -18.84
C HIS A 124 3.41 -11.83 -18.01
N ASN A 125 3.81 -13.00 -18.53
CA ASN A 125 3.90 -14.25 -17.76
C ASN A 125 5.25 -14.39 -17.03
N SER A 126 6.21 -13.50 -17.31
CA SER A 126 7.55 -13.40 -16.74
C SER A 126 7.76 -12.00 -16.14
N PRO A 127 8.87 -11.75 -15.41
CA PRO A 127 9.20 -10.40 -14.96
C PRO A 127 9.15 -9.38 -16.09
N ALA A 128 8.57 -8.22 -15.86
CA ALA A 128 8.47 -7.17 -16.86
C ALA A 128 9.87 -6.73 -17.34
N PRO A 129 10.04 -6.24 -18.59
CA PRO A 129 11.33 -5.86 -19.15
C PRO A 129 12.10 -4.86 -18.28
N CYS A 130 11.39 -3.93 -17.64
CA CYS A 130 11.96 -2.97 -16.72
C CYS A 130 12.63 -3.59 -15.48
N TYR A 131 12.31 -4.85 -15.09
CA TYR A 131 12.94 -5.51 -13.94
C TYR A 131 14.39 -5.84 -14.22
N LEU A 132 14.69 -6.41 -15.41
CA LEU A 132 16.06 -6.68 -15.85
C LEU A 132 16.85 -5.39 -16.02
N HIS A 133 16.21 -4.36 -16.59
CA HIS A 133 16.83 -3.04 -16.75
C HIS A 133 17.16 -2.44 -15.36
N ALA A 134 16.20 -2.44 -14.43
CA ALA A 134 16.39 -1.93 -13.08
C ALA A 134 17.51 -2.65 -12.32
N ALA A 135 17.65 -3.97 -12.48
CA ALA A 135 18.73 -4.75 -11.87
C ALA A 135 20.13 -4.31 -12.33
N ASN A 136 20.24 -3.83 -13.57
CA ASN A 136 21.51 -3.37 -14.18
C ASN A 136 21.75 -1.85 -14.02
N MET A 137 20.81 -1.11 -13.43
CA MET A 137 20.98 0.32 -13.19
C MET A 137 22.06 0.61 -12.14
N PRO A 138 22.69 1.81 -12.16
CA PRO A 138 23.58 2.26 -11.09
C PRO A 138 22.90 2.16 -9.72
N LYS A 139 23.60 1.60 -8.73
CA LYS A 139 23.10 1.39 -7.36
C LYS A 139 22.49 2.65 -6.74
N ILE A 140 23.08 3.81 -7.00
CA ILE A 140 22.57 5.10 -6.47
C ILE A 140 21.16 5.41 -6.98
N LYS A 141 20.86 5.12 -8.25
CA LYS A 141 19.52 5.32 -8.81
C LYS A 141 18.51 4.32 -8.24
N GLN A 142 18.90 3.04 -8.09
CA GLN A 142 18.08 2.02 -7.44
C GLN A 142 17.72 2.44 -6.03
N ARG A 143 18.70 2.79 -5.20
CA ARG A 143 18.51 3.21 -3.81
C ARG A 143 17.64 4.48 -3.69
N ALA A 144 17.88 5.48 -4.54
CA ALA A 144 17.07 6.70 -4.54
C ALA A 144 15.58 6.43 -4.82
N TRP A 145 15.27 5.48 -5.71
CA TRP A 145 13.87 5.12 -5.99
C TRP A 145 13.28 4.26 -4.88
N LEU A 146 14.01 3.26 -4.37
CA LEU A 146 13.54 2.45 -3.24
C LEU A 146 13.25 3.31 -2.01
N SER A 147 14.11 4.27 -1.66
CA SER A 147 13.89 5.19 -0.53
C SER A 147 12.63 6.05 -0.71
N ALA A 148 12.36 6.54 -1.92
CA ALA A 148 11.12 7.24 -2.20
C ALA A 148 9.88 6.35 -2.01
N LEU A 149 9.93 5.11 -2.53
CA LEU A 149 8.84 4.14 -2.38
C LEU A 149 8.62 3.69 -0.92
N GLN A 150 9.68 3.58 -0.12
CA GLN A 150 9.59 3.34 1.33
C GLN A 150 8.81 4.45 2.02
N THR A 151 9.12 5.71 1.69
CA THR A 151 8.42 6.87 2.23
C THR A 151 6.95 6.88 1.81
N GLU A 152 6.65 6.71 0.53
CA GLU A 152 5.26 6.63 0.03
C GLU A 152 4.46 5.53 0.76
N ARG A 153 5.09 4.36 0.97
CA ARG A 153 4.44 3.26 1.67
C ARG A 153 4.15 3.57 3.13
N LEU A 154 5.09 4.20 3.83
CA LEU A 154 4.89 4.63 5.22
C LEU A 154 3.81 5.71 5.32
N GLU A 155 3.81 6.67 4.42
CA GLU A 155 2.78 7.71 4.39
C GLU A 155 1.37 7.12 4.16
N ARG A 156 1.24 6.19 3.22
CA ARG A 156 -0.03 5.48 2.99
C ARG A 156 -0.48 4.68 4.21
N LYS A 157 0.45 3.94 4.86
CA LYS A 157 0.14 3.21 6.11
C LYS A 157 -0.21 4.17 7.24
N THR A 158 0.46 5.32 7.33
CA THR A 158 0.18 6.38 8.30
C THR A 158 -1.22 6.95 8.13
N LYS A 159 -1.63 7.21 6.89
CA LYS A 159 -3.01 7.65 6.59
C LYS A 159 -4.04 6.65 7.13
N ALA A 160 -3.87 5.36 6.86
CA ALA A 160 -4.75 4.32 7.38
C ALA A 160 -4.74 4.22 8.92
N ILE A 161 -3.61 4.51 9.57
CA ILE A 161 -3.52 4.57 11.03
C ILE A 161 -4.26 5.79 11.57
N PHE A 162 -4.18 6.95 10.92
CA PHE A 162 -4.93 8.14 11.31
C PHE A 162 -6.43 7.98 11.13
N GLU A 163 -6.88 7.29 10.07
CA GLU A 163 -8.29 6.91 9.91
C GLU A 163 -8.80 6.02 11.06
N ARG A 164 -7.95 5.09 11.56
CA ARG A 164 -8.24 4.31 12.78
C ARG A 164 -8.26 5.19 14.02
N LEU A 165 -7.33 6.14 14.13
CA LEU A 165 -7.27 7.06 15.26
C LEU A 165 -8.54 7.90 15.40
N ASP A 166 -9.11 8.32 14.27
CA ASP A 166 -10.39 9.02 14.25
C ASP A 166 -11.54 8.12 14.71
N LYS A 167 -11.58 6.88 14.25
CA LYS A 167 -12.56 5.88 14.68
C LYS A 167 -12.43 5.48 16.15
N CYS A 168 -11.23 5.54 16.71
CA CYS A 168 -10.92 5.21 18.10
C CYS A 168 -10.99 6.42 19.05
N ASN A 169 -11.68 7.49 18.70
CA ASN A 169 -11.81 8.72 19.52
C ASN A 169 -10.45 9.25 19.99
N LYS A 170 -9.44 9.23 19.11
CA LYS A 170 -8.05 9.67 19.35
C LYS A 170 -7.30 8.84 20.41
N SER A 171 -7.77 7.66 20.78
CA SER A 171 -7.08 6.75 21.67
C SER A 171 -5.99 5.97 20.93
N TRP A 172 -4.74 6.31 21.17
CA TRP A 172 -3.59 5.60 20.58
C TRP A 172 -3.43 4.17 21.10
N GLU A 173 -3.84 3.87 22.34
CA GLU A 173 -3.86 2.50 22.88
C GLU A 173 -4.85 1.63 22.08
N GLN A 174 -6.05 2.15 21.81
CA GLN A 174 -7.02 1.43 21.00
C GLN A 174 -6.53 1.25 19.55
N VAL A 175 -5.90 2.28 18.96
CA VAL A 175 -5.30 2.19 17.60
C VAL A 175 -4.19 1.16 17.55
N PHE A 176 -3.35 1.10 18.58
CA PHE A 176 -2.31 0.08 18.71
C PHE A 176 -2.93 -1.31 18.70
N PHE A 177 -3.93 -1.54 19.56
CA PHE A 177 -4.62 -2.83 19.63
C PHE A 177 -5.28 -3.24 18.31
N VAL A 178 -6.05 -2.33 17.70
CA VAL A 178 -6.74 -2.59 16.42
C VAL A 178 -5.74 -2.92 15.31
N THR A 179 -4.63 -2.16 15.23
CA THR A 179 -3.61 -2.39 14.20
C THR A 179 -2.86 -3.69 14.43
N LEU A 180 -2.54 -4.03 15.67
CA LEU A 180 -1.93 -5.29 16.05
C LEU A 180 -2.85 -6.46 15.70
N ALA A 181 -4.08 -6.42 16.16
CA ALA A 181 -5.09 -7.46 15.92
C ALA A 181 -5.29 -7.69 14.41
N ARG A 182 -5.46 -6.62 13.63
CA ARG A 182 -5.57 -6.72 12.17
C ARG A 182 -4.43 -7.57 11.57
N ASN A 183 -3.20 -7.33 11.98
CA ASN A 183 -2.04 -8.03 11.45
C ASN A 183 -1.88 -9.47 12.00
N PHE A 184 -2.53 -9.82 13.11
CA PHE A 184 -2.70 -11.20 13.56
C PHE A 184 -3.62 -12.03 12.62
N GLY A 185 -4.37 -11.39 11.76
CA GLY A 185 -5.15 -12.04 10.70
C GLY A 185 -4.30 -12.61 9.55
N PHE A 186 -3.01 -12.27 9.48
CA PHE A 186 -2.02 -12.75 8.49
C PHE A 186 -2.57 -12.81 7.05
N GLY A 187 -3.25 -11.76 6.63
CA GLY A 187 -3.82 -11.57 5.30
C GLY A 187 -5.30 -11.95 5.22
N ILE A 188 -5.64 -13.22 5.34
CA ILE A 188 -7.00 -13.72 5.05
C ILE A 188 -8.06 -13.17 6.03
N ASN A 189 -7.71 -13.07 7.32
CA ASN A 189 -8.62 -12.61 8.36
C ASN A 189 -8.34 -11.18 8.84
N ASN A 190 -7.51 -10.40 8.14
CA ASN A 190 -7.15 -9.04 8.58
C ASN A 190 -8.39 -8.16 8.87
N ASN A 191 -9.39 -8.17 8.00
CA ASN A 191 -10.58 -7.34 8.15
C ASN A 191 -11.47 -7.84 9.30
N ALA A 192 -11.61 -9.16 9.47
CA ALA A 192 -12.37 -9.72 10.58
C ALA A 192 -11.72 -9.40 11.94
N PHE A 193 -10.38 -9.50 12.03
CA PHE A 193 -9.64 -9.10 13.22
C PHE A 193 -9.77 -7.59 13.50
N GLU A 194 -9.74 -6.76 12.48
CA GLU A 194 -9.91 -5.30 12.64
C GLU A 194 -11.31 -4.96 13.16
N GLU A 195 -12.35 -5.54 12.55
CA GLU A 195 -13.74 -5.36 12.98
C GLU A 195 -13.95 -5.83 14.42
N TRP A 196 -13.45 -7.02 14.75
CA TRP A 196 -13.46 -7.54 16.11
C TRP A 196 -12.78 -6.59 17.09
N ALA A 197 -11.57 -6.12 16.76
CA ALA A 197 -10.78 -5.29 17.67
C ALA A 197 -11.40 -3.90 17.92
N PHE A 198 -12.13 -3.34 16.97
CA PHE A 198 -12.89 -2.10 17.20
C PHE A 198 -14.00 -2.28 18.26
N ASN A 199 -14.54 -3.50 18.38
CA ASN A 199 -15.60 -3.82 19.33
C ASN A 199 -15.07 -4.29 20.70
N VAL A 200 -13.74 -4.49 20.85
CA VAL A 200 -13.14 -4.88 22.12
C VAL A 200 -12.99 -3.68 23.04
N PRO A 201 -13.69 -3.64 24.18
CA PRO A 201 -13.60 -2.55 25.15
C PRO A 201 -12.37 -2.72 26.04
N LEU A 202 -11.23 -2.13 25.65
CA LEU A 202 -9.96 -2.32 26.37
C LEU A 202 -10.05 -1.99 27.86
N HIS A 203 -10.86 -1.00 28.25
CA HIS A 203 -11.07 -0.67 29.66
C HIS A 203 -11.70 -1.84 30.47
N VAL A 204 -12.59 -2.63 29.86
CA VAL A 204 -13.15 -3.84 30.50
C VAL A 204 -12.08 -4.92 30.59
N ILE A 205 -11.28 -5.10 29.52
CA ILE A 205 -10.19 -6.08 29.52
C ILE A 205 -9.16 -5.75 30.61
N ASP A 206 -8.81 -4.48 30.79
CA ASP A 206 -7.83 -4.06 31.81
C ASP A 206 -8.27 -4.36 33.24
N HIS A 207 -9.57 -4.32 33.54
CA HIS A 207 -10.13 -4.72 34.84
C HIS A 207 -10.06 -6.22 35.11
N HIS A 208 -9.98 -7.04 34.07
CA HIS A 208 -9.96 -8.52 34.16
C HIS A 208 -8.62 -9.11 33.75
N ARG A 209 -7.61 -8.28 33.51
CA ARG A 209 -6.34 -8.66 32.91
C ARG A 209 -5.52 -9.62 33.76
N ASP A 210 -5.75 -9.68 35.07
CA ASP A 210 -5.03 -10.56 35.98
C ASP A 210 -5.47 -12.04 35.88
N ASP A 211 -6.62 -12.34 35.27
CA ASP A 211 -7.10 -13.69 35.02
C ASP A 211 -7.13 -14.00 33.51
N LEU A 212 -6.20 -14.85 33.07
CA LEU A 212 -6.11 -15.26 31.66
C LEU A 212 -7.41 -15.88 31.13
N LEU A 213 -8.16 -16.65 31.98
CA LEU A 213 -9.43 -17.24 31.58
C LEU A 213 -10.46 -16.15 31.24
N GLN A 214 -10.53 -15.10 32.03
CA GLN A 214 -11.45 -13.98 31.79
C GLN A 214 -11.07 -13.21 30.51
N VAL A 215 -9.78 -12.97 30.28
CA VAL A 215 -9.32 -12.34 29.03
C VAL A 215 -9.63 -13.21 27.82
N GLU A 216 -9.36 -14.51 27.88
CA GLU A 216 -9.72 -15.46 26.80
C GLU A 216 -11.24 -15.51 26.58
N ALA A 217 -12.04 -15.57 27.64
CA ALA A 217 -13.49 -15.56 27.57
C ALA A 217 -14.02 -14.30 26.88
N LEU A 218 -13.53 -13.13 27.27
CA LEU A 218 -13.90 -11.85 26.63
C LEU A 218 -13.47 -11.81 25.17
N PHE A 219 -12.24 -12.17 24.85
CA PHE A 219 -11.73 -12.10 23.49
C PHE A 219 -12.43 -13.08 22.55
N LEU A 220 -12.54 -14.35 22.93
CA LEU A 220 -13.20 -15.38 22.12
C LEU A 220 -14.72 -15.18 22.06
N GLY A 221 -15.32 -14.71 23.15
CA GLY A 221 -16.75 -14.41 23.21
C GLY A 221 -17.13 -13.24 22.32
N LEU A 222 -16.41 -12.11 22.42
CA LEU A 222 -16.62 -10.95 21.53
C LEU A 222 -16.37 -11.29 20.04
N ALA A 223 -15.53 -12.29 19.76
CA ALA A 223 -15.32 -12.81 18.43
C ALA A 223 -16.48 -13.70 17.92
N GLY A 224 -17.48 -13.99 18.74
CA GLY A 224 -18.59 -14.90 18.42
C GLY A 224 -18.22 -16.37 18.40
N LEU A 225 -17.02 -16.73 18.87
CA LEU A 225 -16.50 -18.11 18.81
C LEU A 225 -16.96 -18.97 20.01
N LEU A 226 -17.69 -18.41 20.97
CA LEU A 226 -18.32 -19.11 22.09
C LEU A 226 -19.85 -19.20 21.94
N ASP A 227 -20.42 -18.74 20.83
CA ASP A 227 -21.84 -18.74 20.56
C ASP A 227 -22.24 -20.03 19.81
N GLU A 228 -22.86 -20.99 20.54
CA GLU A 228 -23.34 -22.26 19.96
C GLU A 228 -24.42 -22.04 18.89
N GLY A 229 -25.20 -20.97 18.97
CA GLY A 229 -26.22 -20.65 17.97
C GLY A 229 -25.65 -20.32 16.60
N GLN A 230 -24.35 -20.07 16.51
CA GLN A 230 -23.63 -19.83 15.27
C GLN A 230 -22.80 -21.03 14.79
N MET A 231 -22.82 -22.16 15.51
CA MET A 231 -22.11 -23.38 15.19
C MET A 231 -23.00 -24.31 14.36
N ASN A 232 -22.41 -25.12 13.51
CA ASN A 232 -23.09 -26.24 12.89
C ASN A 232 -23.18 -27.45 13.86
N ASP A 233 -24.00 -28.44 13.52
CA ASP A 233 -24.25 -29.63 14.38
C ASP A 233 -22.98 -30.35 14.78
N GLU A 234 -22.02 -30.50 13.85
CA GLU A 234 -20.76 -31.16 14.10
C GLU A 234 -19.88 -30.38 15.10
N GLN A 235 -19.84 -29.05 14.97
CA GLN A 235 -19.12 -28.19 15.90
C GLN A 235 -19.76 -28.23 17.28
N SER A 236 -21.10 -28.11 17.36
CA SER A 236 -21.85 -28.17 18.61
C SER A 236 -21.63 -29.50 19.36
N GLN A 237 -21.62 -30.61 18.64
CA GLN A 237 -21.32 -31.91 19.23
C GLN A 237 -19.89 -32.02 19.77
N ARG A 238 -18.91 -31.44 19.07
CA ARG A 238 -17.50 -31.42 19.52
C ARG A 238 -17.30 -30.63 20.81
N VAL A 239 -17.99 -29.50 20.99
CA VAL A 239 -17.82 -28.64 22.16
C VAL A 239 -18.72 -29.02 23.34
N ALA A 240 -19.76 -29.85 23.13
CA ALA A 240 -20.76 -30.20 24.14
C ALA A 240 -20.15 -30.80 25.43
N ASN A 241 -19.02 -31.54 25.32
CA ASN A 241 -18.31 -32.13 26.44
C ASN A 241 -16.93 -31.48 26.68
N ASP A 242 -16.62 -30.37 26.03
CA ASP A 242 -15.36 -29.66 26.21
C ASP A 242 -15.44 -28.77 27.46
N ALA A 243 -14.90 -29.24 28.58
CA ALA A 243 -14.94 -28.54 29.85
C ALA A 243 -14.34 -27.11 29.79
N TYR A 244 -13.33 -26.90 28.92
CA TYR A 244 -12.71 -25.60 28.77
C TYR A 244 -13.61 -24.62 28.02
N PHE A 245 -14.23 -25.07 26.92
CA PHE A 245 -15.23 -24.30 26.20
C PHE A 245 -16.41 -23.90 27.09
N ILE A 246 -16.96 -24.85 27.83
CA ILE A 246 -18.10 -24.63 28.76
C ILE A 246 -17.73 -23.55 29.78
N ARG A 247 -16.55 -23.65 30.36
CA ARG A 247 -16.06 -22.70 31.36
C ARG A 247 -15.88 -21.29 30.77
N LEU A 248 -15.25 -21.17 29.59
CA LEU A 248 -15.09 -19.89 28.89
C LEU A 248 -16.46 -19.25 28.54
N LYS A 249 -17.42 -20.06 28.07
CA LYS A 249 -18.77 -19.61 27.73
C LYS A 249 -19.51 -19.12 28.97
N GLN A 250 -19.43 -19.81 30.09
CA GLN A 250 -20.04 -19.36 31.34
C GLN A 250 -19.46 -18.03 31.80
N GLU A 251 -18.16 -17.89 31.77
CA GLU A 251 -17.47 -16.65 32.14
C GLU A 251 -17.84 -15.49 31.19
N TYR A 252 -17.83 -15.74 29.88
CA TYR A 252 -18.25 -14.74 28.90
C TYR A 252 -19.71 -14.31 29.09
N ASN A 253 -20.63 -15.23 29.34
CA ASN A 253 -22.03 -14.89 29.55
C ASN A 253 -22.22 -13.99 30.79
N TYR A 254 -21.49 -14.26 31.86
CA TYR A 254 -21.49 -13.41 33.04
C TYR A 254 -20.93 -12.01 32.72
N LEU A 255 -19.76 -11.94 32.09
CA LEU A 255 -19.08 -10.66 31.79
C LEU A 255 -19.85 -9.87 30.73
N SER A 256 -20.37 -10.52 29.70
CA SER A 256 -21.14 -9.85 28.65
C SER A 256 -22.44 -9.23 29.19
N HIS A 257 -23.12 -9.92 30.09
CA HIS A 257 -24.29 -9.37 30.78
C HIS A 257 -23.92 -8.18 31.69
N LYS A 258 -22.84 -8.33 32.49
CA LYS A 258 -22.36 -7.30 33.41
C LYS A 258 -21.98 -5.99 32.69
N PHE A 259 -21.37 -6.09 31.50
CA PHE A 259 -20.86 -4.94 30.75
C PHE A 259 -21.69 -4.61 29.50
N SER A 260 -22.83 -5.28 29.30
CA SER A 260 -23.72 -5.10 28.13
C SER A 260 -22.96 -5.25 26.80
N LEU A 261 -22.12 -6.28 26.70
CA LEU A 261 -21.31 -6.53 25.51
C LEU A 261 -22.09 -7.33 24.46
N SER A 262 -21.78 -7.06 23.18
CA SER A 262 -22.30 -7.80 22.05
C SER A 262 -21.15 -8.42 21.24
N CYS A 263 -21.33 -9.67 20.77
CA CYS A 263 -20.35 -10.34 19.95
C CYS A 263 -20.55 -10.05 18.45
N MET A 264 -19.48 -10.20 17.67
CA MET A 264 -19.56 -10.22 16.22
C MET A 264 -20.10 -11.57 15.72
N ARG A 265 -20.45 -11.65 14.45
CA ARG A 265 -20.89 -12.90 13.82
C ARG A 265 -19.68 -13.79 13.51
N ALA A 266 -19.72 -15.07 13.94
CA ALA A 266 -18.67 -16.05 13.67
C ALA A 266 -18.45 -16.30 12.18
N SER A 267 -19.45 -16.05 11.32
CA SER A 267 -19.36 -16.17 9.86
C SER A 267 -18.36 -15.21 9.20
N HIS A 268 -17.91 -14.16 9.88
CA HIS A 268 -16.87 -13.27 9.38
C HIS A 268 -15.48 -13.92 9.38
N TRP A 269 -15.28 -14.97 10.19
CA TRP A 269 -14.02 -15.69 10.24
C TRP A 269 -13.89 -16.70 9.10
N LYS A 270 -12.75 -16.65 8.41
CA LYS A 270 -12.41 -17.57 7.32
C LYS A 270 -11.43 -18.63 7.82
N PHE A 271 -11.75 -19.90 7.53
CA PHE A 271 -10.92 -21.06 7.90
C PHE A 271 -10.32 -21.75 6.67
N LEU A 272 -11.01 -21.67 5.53
CA LEU A 272 -10.60 -22.33 4.31
C LEU A 272 -9.21 -21.85 3.85
N ARG A 273 -8.35 -22.79 3.47
CA ARG A 273 -6.96 -22.55 3.02
C ARG A 273 -6.04 -21.96 4.09
N LEU A 274 -6.41 -22.02 5.36
CA LEU A 274 -5.53 -21.66 6.46
C LEU A 274 -4.86 -22.89 7.05
N ARG A 275 -3.58 -22.75 7.43
CA ARG A 275 -2.93 -23.74 8.30
C ARG A 275 -3.53 -23.61 9.70
N PRO A 276 -3.70 -24.72 10.47
CA PRO A 276 -4.33 -24.69 11.80
C PRO A 276 -3.70 -23.68 12.77
N GLN A 277 -2.40 -23.45 12.67
CA GLN A 277 -1.68 -22.43 13.45
C GLN A 277 -2.16 -20.98 13.19
N ASN A 278 -2.87 -20.75 12.10
CA ASN A 278 -3.42 -19.44 11.73
C ASN A 278 -4.94 -19.35 11.96
N PHE A 279 -5.55 -20.36 12.59
CA PHE A 279 -6.97 -20.31 12.88
C PHE A 279 -7.30 -19.16 13.86
N PRO A 280 -8.42 -18.47 13.68
CA PRO A 280 -8.84 -17.35 14.51
C PRO A 280 -8.83 -17.68 16.01
N HIS A 281 -9.33 -18.85 16.41
CA HIS A 281 -9.32 -19.30 17.79
C HIS A 281 -7.93 -19.20 18.45
N LEU A 282 -6.93 -19.82 17.81
CA LEU A 282 -5.57 -19.80 18.34
C LEU A 282 -4.96 -18.40 18.30
N ARG A 283 -5.20 -17.62 17.23
CA ARG A 283 -4.67 -16.25 17.12
C ARG A 283 -5.26 -15.31 18.16
N ILE A 284 -6.55 -15.46 18.48
CA ILE A 284 -7.21 -14.70 19.53
C ILE A 284 -6.67 -15.12 20.91
N ALA A 285 -6.49 -16.41 21.16
CA ALA A 285 -5.89 -16.90 22.41
C ALA A 285 -4.45 -16.41 22.60
N GLN A 286 -3.66 -16.32 21.52
CA GLN A 286 -2.32 -15.72 21.55
C GLN A 286 -2.38 -14.23 21.93
N LEU A 287 -3.31 -13.47 21.36
CA LEU A 287 -3.54 -12.06 21.75
C LEU A 287 -3.98 -11.94 23.21
N ALA A 288 -4.87 -12.83 23.68
CA ALA A 288 -5.29 -12.85 25.08
C ALA A 288 -4.10 -13.07 26.03
N SER A 289 -3.23 -14.05 25.71
CA SER A 289 -2.02 -14.31 26.50
C SER A 289 -1.06 -13.11 26.51
N LEU A 290 -0.83 -12.44 25.37
CA LEU A 290 -0.02 -11.24 25.28
C LEU A 290 -0.55 -10.10 26.15
N TYR A 291 -1.88 -9.92 26.13
CA TYR A 291 -2.54 -8.88 26.93
C TYR A 291 -2.52 -9.20 28.42
N HIS A 292 -2.77 -10.45 28.80
CA HIS A 292 -2.69 -10.90 30.20
C HIS A 292 -1.32 -10.61 30.80
N LEU A 293 -0.24 -10.89 30.08
CA LEU A 293 1.15 -10.67 30.55
C LEU A 293 1.55 -9.20 30.68
N ARG A 294 0.75 -8.27 30.18
CA ARG A 294 1.02 -6.81 30.18
C ARG A 294 2.33 -6.40 29.50
N GLN A 295 2.87 -7.27 28.63
CA GLN A 295 4.15 -7.00 27.97
C GLN A 295 3.96 -6.16 26.71
N ILE A 296 2.79 -6.19 26.08
CA ILE A 296 2.53 -5.49 24.84
C ILE A 296 1.53 -4.34 25.03
N GLY A 297 1.84 -3.20 24.46
CA GLY A 297 1.04 -1.97 24.46
C GLY A 297 1.78 -0.85 23.75
N LEU A 298 1.12 0.29 23.60
CA LEU A 298 1.72 1.47 22.95
C LEU A 298 3.04 1.87 23.63
N ARG A 299 3.05 1.96 24.95
CA ARG A 299 4.23 2.37 25.72
C ARG A 299 5.42 1.44 25.48
N SER A 300 5.24 0.13 25.63
CA SER A 300 6.32 -0.84 25.44
C SER A 300 6.82 -0.85 23.99
N MET A 301 5.93 -0.61 23.03
CA MET A 301 6.33 -0.42 21.63
C MET A 301 7.21 0.82 21.44
N LEU A 302 6.85 1.97 22.03
CA LEU A 302 7.60 3.22 21.92
C LEU A 302 8.97 3.14 22.60
N GLU A 303 9.10 2.34 23.67
CA GLU A 303 10.35 2.09 24.40
C GLU A 303 11.29 1.11 23.67
N SER A 304 10.75 0.31 22.72
CA SER A 304 11.52 -0.69 21.95
C SER A 304 12.26 -0.04 20.79
N LYS A 305 13.59 -0.07 20.81
CA LYS A 305 14.45 0.59 19.83
C LYS A 305 15.17 -0.36 18.87
N ASP A 306 15.13 -1.66 19.13
CA ASP A 306 15.80 -2.69 18.34
C ASP A 306 14.95 -3.95 18.20
N ILE A 307 15.35 -4.83 17.28
CA ILE A 307 14.64 -6.07 16.97
C ILE A 307 14.58 -7.01 18.18
N ALA A 308 15.62 -7.06 19.00
CA ALA A 308 15.67 -7.96 20.16
C ALA A 308 14.66 -7.52 21.25
N SER A 309 14.54 -6.21 21.51
CA SER A 309 13.52 -5.68 22.42
C SER A 309 12.11 -5.93 21.92
N ILE A 310 11.86 -5.75 20.61
CA ILE A 310 10.56 -6.08 20.01
C ILE A 310 10.24 -7.58 20.12
N GLN A 311 11.20 -8.46 19.83
CA GLN A 311 11.00 -9.90 19.96
C GLN A 311 10.60 -10.31 21.39
N LYS A 312 11.17 -9.67 22.42
CA LYS A 312 10.79 -9.91 23.82
C LYS A 312 9.32 -9.57 24.11
N LEU A 313 8.75 -8.56 23.46
CA LEU A 313 7.32 -8.21 23.62
C LEU A 313 6.39 -9.36 23.20
N PHE A 314 6.85 -10.24 22.30
CA PHE A 314 6.11 -11.36 21.79
C PHE A 314 6.47 -12.71 22.41
N CYS A 315 7.24 -12.70 23.52
CA CYS A 315 7.52 -13.89 24.31
C CYS A 315 6.35 -14.16 25.26
N PHE A 316 5.58 -15.21 24.99
CA PHE A 316 4.44 -15.62 25.81
C PHE A 316 4.21 -17.13 25.68
N GLU A 317 3.44 -17.69 26.61
CA GLU A 317 2.88 -19.02 26.51
C GLU A 317 1.34 -18.92 26.51
N THR A 318 0.71 -19.68 25.64
CA THR A 318 -0.75 -19.82 25.65
C THR A 318 -1.16 -20.69 26.86
N SER A 319 -2.45 -20.62 27.25
CA SER A 319 -3.01 -21.51 28.26
C SER A 319 -2.80 -22.99 27.86
N SER A 320 -2.78 -23.87 28.85
CA SER A 320 -2.51 -25.30 28.65
C SER A 320 -3.45 -25.96 27.62
N TYR A 321 -4.68 -25.49 27.54
CA TYR A 321 -5.64 -25.95 26.55
C TYR A 321 -5.12 -25.76 25.11
N TRP A 322 -4.69 -24.55 24.76
CA TRP A 322 -4.24 -24.22 23.41
C TRP A 322 -2.92 -24.91 23.03
N GLN A 323 -2.13 -25.37 23.98
CA GLN A 323 -0.95 -26.18 23.66
C GLN A 323 -1.33 -27.50 22.96
N HIS A 324 -2.56 -27.97 23.16
CA HIS A 324 -3.10 -29.23 22.60
C HIS A 324 -4.25 -29.02 21.60
N HIS A 325 -4.65 -27.77 21.30
CA HIS A 325 -5.78 -27.46 20.43
C HIS A 325 -5.46 -26.31 19.47
N HIS A 326 -6.13 -26.31 18.30
CA HIS A 326 -6.17 -25.18 17.37
C HIS A 326 -7.58 -24.59 17.24
N THR A 327 -8.59 -25.39 17.58
CA THR A 327 -10.03 -25.05 17.68
C THR A 327 -10.60 -25.79 18.88
N PHE A 328 -11.78 -25.41 19.32
CA PHE A 328 -12.46 -26.11 20.39
C PHE A 328 -12.81 -27.54 20.02
N GLY A 329 -12.78 -28.45 21.00
CA GLY A 329 -13.20 -29.83 20.89
C GLY A 329 -12.41 -30.72 19.91
N THR A 330 -11.30 -30.21 19.35
CA THR A 330 -10.47 -30.97 18.42
C THR A 330 -9.03 -31.00 18.91
N PRO A 331 -8.62 -32.09 19.60
CA PRO A 331 -7.26 -32.24 20.09
C PRO A 331 -6.22 -32.29 18.96
N SER A 332 -5.06 -31.74 19.22
CA SER A 332 -3.88 -31.77 18.34
C SER A 332 -2.67 -32.26 19.11
N GLN A 333 -1.60 -32.66 18.42
CA GLN A 333 -0.33 -32.95 19.09
C GLN A 333 0.14 -31.72 19.91
N LYS A 334 0.69 -32.03 21.09
CA LYS A 334 1.30 -31.03 21.95
C LYS A 334 2.39 -30.28 21.18
N GLY A 335 2.37 -28.98 21.24
CA GLY A 335 3.39 -28.15 20.63
C GLY A 335 3.35 -26.73 21.14
N SER A 336 4.48 -26.04 21.06
CA SER A 336 4.51 -24.61 21.31
C SER A 336 3.57 -23.90 20.36
N LYS A 337 2.68 -23.10 20.90
CA LYS A 337 1.77 -22.22 20.14
C LYS A 337 2.25 -20.76 20.19
N GLN A 338 3.54 -20.57 20.38
CA GLN A 338 4.18 -19.26 20.29
C GLN A 338 4.20 -18.76 18.83
N LEU A 339 4.38 -17.49 18.66
CA LEU A 339 4.63 -16.91 17.34
C LEU A 339 6.01 -17.36 16.85
N SER A 340 6.08 -17.79 15.58
CA SER A 340 7.38 -18.04 14.95
C SER A 340 8.14 -16.74 14.75
N LYS A 341 9.48 -16.80 14.66
CA LYS A 341 10.34 -15.65 14.33
C LYS A 341 9.80 -14.89 13.11
N GLY A 342 9.49 -15.57 12.02
CA GLY A 342 8.94 -14.94 10.81
C GLY A 342 7.57 -14.28 11.03
N SER A 343 6.72 -14.81 11.93
CA SER A 343 5.45 -14.16 12.30
C SER A 343 5.69 -12.85 13.06
N ILE A 344 6.67 -12.84 13.98
CA ILE A 344 7.04 -11.63 14.73
C ILE A 344 7.63 -10.58 13.78
N GLU A 345 8.50 -10.98 12.86
CA GLU A 345 9.04 -10.10 11.82
C GLU A 345 7.94 -9.47 10.96
N LEU A 346 6.98 -10.27 10.48
CA LEU A 346 5.82 -9.76 9.72
C LEU A 346 4.97 -8.78 10.54
N ILE A 347 4.73 -9.06 11.82
CA ILE A 347 4.03 -8.13 12.72
C ILE A 347 4.87 -6.86 12.91
N THR A 348 6.17 -6.97 13.10
CA THR A 348 7.07 -5.81 13.22
C THR A 348 6.99 -4.93 11.97
N ILE A 349 7.14 -5.52 10.77
CA ILE A 349 7.10 -4.82 9.48
C ILE A 349 5.75 -4.13 9.25
N ASN A 350 4.65 -4.79 9.62
CA ASN A 350 3.31 -4.32 9.25
C ASN A 350 2.55 -3.61 10.37
N THR A 351 3.00 -3.71 11.62
CA THR A 351 2.37 -3.09 12.80
C THR A 351 3.32 -2.10 13.48
N ILE A 352 4.44 -2.59 14.00
CA ILE A 352 5.31 -1.79 14.86
C ILE A 352 5.91 -0.62 14.09
N VAL A 353 6.57 -0.90 12.97
CA VAL A 353 7.22 0.13 12.14
C VAL A 353 6.22 1.21 11.67
N PRO A 354 5.06 0.88 11.06
CA PRO A 354 4.10 1.88 10.67
C PRO A 354 3.50 2.69 11.83
N LEU A 355 3.28 2.05 12.99
CA LEU A 355 2.76 2.75 14.18
C LEU A 355 3.79 3.72 14.77
N LEU A 356 5.08 3.32 14.85
CA LEU A 356 6.16 4.20 15.27
C LEU A 356 6.25 5.42 14.35
N PHE A 357 6.24 5.19 13.05
CA PHE A 357 6.30 6.28 12.08
C PHE A 357 5.09 7.22 12.17
N ALA A 358 3.88 6.68 12.25
CA ALA A 358 2.65 7.44 12.39
C ALA A 358 2.62 8.25 13.70
N TYR A 359 3.02 7.63 14.81
CA TYR A 359 3.11 8.29 16.10
C TYR A 359 4.16 9.40 16.11
N GLY A 360 5.31 9.18 15.46
CA GLY A 360 6.35 10.19 15.26
C GLY A 360 5.85 11.40 14.50
N LYS A 361 5.10 11.19 13.41
CA LYS A 361 4.43 12.27 12.65
C LYS A 361 3.40 13.02 13.48
N TYR A 362 2.54 12.28 14.21
CA TYR A 362 1.48 12.87 15.05
C TYR A 362 2.04 13.74 16.18
N SER A 363 3.07 13.23 16.86
CA SER A 363 3.69 13.90 18.02
C SER A 363 4.77 14.92 17.64
N ASN A 364 5.03 15.08 16.33
CA ASN A 364 6.12 15.90 15.78
C ASN A 364 7.52 15.54 16.36
N LYS A 365 7.76 14.23 16.54
CA LYS A 365 9.03 13.68 17.07
C LYS A 365 9.70 12.81 16.01
N GLY A 366 10.65 13.39 15.28
CA GLY A 366 11.38 12.73 14.19
C GLY A 366 12.17 11.50 14.62
N GLU A 367 12.56 11.39 15.91
CA GLU A 367 13.28 10.23 16.44
C GLU A 367 12.55 8.90 16.22
N TRP A 368 11.21 8.86 16.41
CA TRP A 368 10.44 7.64 16.16
C TRP A 368 10.27 7.33 14.66
N CYS A 369 10.23 8.35 13.82
CA CYS A 369 10.25 8.14 12.37
C CYS A 369 11.58 7.50 11.92
N ASN A 370 12.70 7.96 12.46
CA ASN A 370 14.03 7.40 12.18
C ASN A 370 14.13 5.96 12.70
N THR A 371 13.73 5.72 13.97
CA THR A 371 13.69 4.36 14.55
C THR A 371 12.86 3.41 13.68
N ALA A 372 11.72 3.86 13.13
CA ALA A 372 10.89 3.05 12.24
C ALA A 372 11.63 2.65 10.95
N LEU A 373 12.35 3.58 10.34
CA LEU A 373 13.15 3.31 9.13
C LEU A 373 14.33 2.37 9.46
N ASP A 374 15.05 2.62 10.56
CA ASP A 374 16.16 1.79 11.00
C ASP A 374 15.73 0.35 11.29
N LEU A 375 14.55 0.15 11.87
CA LEU A 375 13.98 -1.19 12.10
C LEU A 375 13.69 -1.93 10.80
N TRP A 376 13.17 -1.24 9.77
CA TRP A 376 12.97 -1.88 8.45
C TRP A 376 14.28 -2.28 7.79
N GLU A 377 15.34 -1.49 7.94
CA GLU A 377 16.67 -1.81 7.40
C GLU A 377 17.33 -2.99 8.12
N GLN A 378 17.07 -3.18 9.43
CA GLN A 378 17.62 -4.27 10.22
C GLN A 378 16.90 -5.62 10.01
N LEU A 379 15.66 -5.61 9.51
CA LEU A 379 14.87 -6.82 9.31
C LEU A 379 15.23 -7.52 7.99
N GLU A 380 15.21 -8.85 8.03
CA GLU A 380 15.41 -9.69 6.85
C GLU A 380 14.34 -9.44 5.78
N PRO A 381 14.69 -9.58 4.50
CA PRO A 381 13.75 -9.47 3.39
C PRO A 381 12.58 -10.42 3.50
N GLU A 382 11.35 -9.93 3.32
CA GLU A 382 10.17 -10.78 3.25
C GLU A 382 10.23 -11.75 2.06
N GLN A 383 9.60 -12.91 2.22
CA GLN A 383 9.49 -13.91 1.15
C GLN A 383 8.06 -13.93 0.61
N ASN A 384 7.86 -13.42 -0.58
CA ASN A 384 6.59 -13.45 -1.31
C ASN A 384 6.84 -13.52 -2.82
N HIS A 385 5.77 -13.65 -3.61
CA HIS A 385 5.88 -13.77 -5.07
C HIS A 385 6.50 -12.53 -5.73
N ILE A 386 6.22 -11.32 -5.23
CA ILE A 386 6.77 -10.06 -5.76
C ILE A 386 8.29 -10.06 -5.60
N VAL A 387 8.74 -10.29 -4.37
CA VAL A 387 10.18 -10.34 -4.03
C VAL A 387 10.89 -11.43 -4.83
N THR A 388 10.24 -12.60 -5.01
CA THR A 388 10.78 -13.70 -5.80
C THR A 388 10.98 -13.30 -7.27
N GLN A 389 10.03 -12.58 -7.88
CA GLN A 389 10.17 -12.10 -9.25
C GLN A 389 11.34 -11.11 -9.41
N TRP A 390 11.48 -10.16 -8.49
CA TRP A 390 12.60 -9.21 -8.49
C TRP A 390 13.95 -9.90 -8.30
N LYS A 391 14.06 -10.88 -7.40
CA LYS A 391 15.28 -11.68 -7.23
C LYS A 391 15.65 -12.47 -8.49
N LYS A 392 14.65 -13.03 -9.20
CA LYS A 392 14.88 -13.73 -10.48
C LYS A 392 15.46 -12.84 -11.57
N SER A 393 15.18 -11.54 -11.56
CA SER A 393 15.76 -10.58 -12.50
C SER A 393 17.16 -10.09 -12.10
N GLY A 394 17.73 -10.61 -11.00
CA GLY A 394 19.06 -10.22 -10.52
C GLY A 394 19.05 -8.95 -9.65
N PHE A 395 17.89 -8.45 -9.26
CA PHE A 395 17.80 -7.27 -8.37
C PHE A 395 18.27 -7.63 -6.96
N CYS A 396 19.17 -6.82 -6.39
CA CYS A 396 19.69 -7.03 -5.04
C CYS A 396 18.69 -6.50 -4.00
N ILE A 397 18.29 -7.38 -3.08
CA ILE A 397 17.32 -7.09 -2.02
C ILE A 397 17.97 -7.47 -0.69
N GLU A 398 18.24 -6.49 0.17
CA GLU A 398 19.07 -6.65 1.36
C GLU A 398 18.28 -6.63 2.67
N SER A 399 17.13 -5.92 2.69
CA SER A 399 16.35 -5.72 3.92
C SER A 399 14.85 -5.77 3.70
N ALA A 400 14.08 -5.73 4.79
CA ALA A 400 12.63 -5.56 4.75
C ALA A 400 12.23 -4.20 4.15
N ALA A 401 13.05 -3.17 4.30
CA ALA A 401 12.82 -1.87 3.68
C ALA A 401 12.76 -1.98 2.15
N ASP A 402 13.69 -2.71 1.55
CA ASP A 402 13.70 -2.99 0.11
C ASP A 402 12.44 -3.76 -0.32
N THR A 403 12.04 -4.80 0.45
CA THR A 403 10.86 -5.59 0.10
C THR A 403 9.58 -4.78 0.21
N GLN A 404 9.47 -3.90 1.20
CA GLN A 404 8.32 -3.02 1.36
C GLN A 404 8.26 -1.95 0.24
N ALA A 405 9.40 -1.45 -0.22
CA ALA A 405 9.48 -0.58 -1.40
C ALA A 405 9.02 -1.30 -2.68
N LEU A 406 9.46 -2.55 -2.90
CA LEU A 406 9.06 -3.35 -4.07
C LEU A 406 7.58 -3.74 -4.04
N ILE A 407 7.01 -3.99 -2.85
CA ILE A 407 5.57 -4.21 -2.69
C ILE A 407 4.79 -2.92 -3.01
N GLN A 408 5.29 -1.76 -2.59
CA GLN A 408 4.71 -0.46 -2.94
C GLN A 408 4.75 -0.25 -4.46
N LEU A 409 5.90 -0.46 -5.07
CA LEU A 409 6.08 -0.37 -6.51
C LEU A 409 5.11 -1.28 -7.27
N HIS A 410 4.98 -2.53 -6.82
CA HIS A 410 4.08 -3.48 -7.47
C HIS A 410 2.62 -3.02 -7.38
N ASN A 411 2.16 -2.66 -6.18
CA ASN A 411 0.74 -2.38 -5.95
C ASN A 411 0.28 -1.06 -6.58
N GLU A 412 1.11 -0.03 -6.54
CA GLU A 412 0.69 1.33 -6.94
C GLU A 412 1.13 1.68 -8.37
N TYR A 413 2.12 0.96 -8.92
CA TYR A 413 2.66 1.27 -10.25
C TYR A 413 2.55 0.08 -11.22
N CYS A 414 3.01 -1.12 -10.83
CA CYS A 414 3.05 -2.25 -11.76
C CYS A 414 1.66 -2.86 -12.01
N ALA A 415 0.86 -3.06 -10.94
CA ALA A 415 -0.48 -3.63 -11.04
C ALA A 415 -1.45 -2.72 -11.82
N THR A 416 -1.27 -1.41 -11.71
CA THR A 416 -2.05 -0.38 -12.40
C THR A 416 -1.47 0.01 -13.76
N LYS A 417 -0.32 -0.58 -14.17
CA LYS A 417 0.42 -0.21 -15.39
C LYS A 417 0.82 1.27 -15.46
N ASP A 418 1.04 1.90 -14.32
CA ASP A 418 1.46 3.31 -14.21
C ASP A 418 2.98 3.47 -14.44
N CYS A 419 3.46 2.89 -15.54
CA CYS A 419 4.88 2.80 -15.86
C CYS A 419 5.52 4.17 -16.16
N LEU A 420 4.72 5.13 -16.64
CA LEU A 420 5.20 6.47 -16.98
C LEU A 420 5.51 7.32 -15.74
N ARG A 421 4.91 7.03 -14.58
CA ARG A 421 5.24 7.65 -13.29
C ARG A 421 6.34 6.91 -12.53
N CYS A 422 6.67 5.67 -12.95
CA CYS A 422 7.69 4.85 -12.33
C CYS A 422 9.09 5.26 -12.78
N ARG A 423 10.03 5.49 -11.84
CA ARG A 423 11.41 5.85 -12.21
C ARG A 423 12.15 4.73 -12.92
N PHE A 424 11.85 3.46 -12.64
CA PHE A 424 12.41 2.33 -13.39
C PHE A 424 11.85 2.27 -14.81
N GLY A 425 10.54 2.52 -14.97
CA GLY A 425 9.91 2.65 -16.28
C GLY A 425 10.47 3.83 -17.08
N PHE A 426 10.66 4.98 -16.43
CA PHE A 426 11.28 6.15 -17.03
C PHE A 426 12.69 5.86 -17.56
N ASP A 427 13.56 5.29 -16.74
CA ASP A 427 14.95 5.01 -17.13
C ASP A 427 15.00 3.95 -18.24
N PHE A 428 14.10 2.95 -18.21
CA PHE A 428 13.95 1.97 -19.28
C PHE A 428 13.57 2.63 -20.61
N LEU A 429 12.51 3.43 -20.66
CA LEU A 429 12.06 4.11 -21.88
C LEU A 429 13.13 5.08 -22.43
N ARG A 430 13.84 5.77 -21.53
CA ARG A 430 14.94 6.65 -21.94
C ARG A 430 16.11 5.87 -22.53
N SER A 431 16.39 4.67 -22.03
CA SER A 431 17.45 3.82 -22.60
C SER A 431 17.12 3.36 -24.02
N CYS A 432 15.83 3.12 -24.31
CA CYS A 432 15.36 2.78 -25.65
C CYS A 432 15.56 3.93 -26.65
N ALA A 433 15.40 5.18 -26.21
CA ALA A 433 15.70 6.35 -27.04
C ALA A 433 17.18 6.50 -27.37
N ALA A 434 18.06 6.13 -26.43
CA ALA A 434 19.52 6.30 -26.60
C ALA A 434 20.19 5.26 -27.51
N THR A 435 19.56 4.10 -27.72
CA THR A 435 20.13 3.02 -28.56
C THR A 435 20.12 3.32 -30.05
N ASN A 436 19.35 4.32 -30.51
CA ASN A 436 19.30 4.72 -31.92
C ASN A 436 20.24 5.88 -32.32
N ASN A 437 20.99 6.43 -31.36
CA ASN A 437 21.98 7.48 -31.64
C ASN A 437 23.44 6.92 -31.79
N LYS A 438 23.60 5.63 -31.92
CA LYS A 438 24.86 4.95 -32.31
C LYS A 438 24.68 4.27 -33.65
#